data_0f76e6f27bfc1cbf3e8bed541ac62a3b
#
_entry.id   0f76e6f27bfc1cbf3e8bed541ac62a3b
#
_cell.length_a   1.000
_cell.length_b   1.000
_cell.length_c   1.000
_cell.angle_alpha   90.00
_cell.angle_beta   90.00
_cell.angle_gamma   90.00
#
_symmetry.space_group_name_H-M   'P 1'
#
loop_
_entity.id
_entity.type
_entity.pdbx_description
1 polymer ?
#
loop_
_entity_poly.entity_id
_entity_poly.type
_entity_poly.pdbx_seq_one_letter_code
_entity_poly.pdbx_strand_id
1 'polypeptide(L)'
;IQMLKLGRLIEIKNNKIIWTGGDTVVVQVGDQIDRCRPIGNLTCENEKTTYNDEASDINILKLFTDLDIQARKVGGLVISLLGNHELMNSLGQLSYVSHLGIDEFKEYKDSENPDYIFESPYEARKYAFSPGNEYGKFLGCTRLSAVIIGSNLFVHAGFVDSIIDLLEIKKRDDIEKINRAIKQWLLG
;
A
#
# COMPACT_ATOMS: atom_id res chain seq x y z
N ILE A 1 4.81 -11.45 6.40
CA ILE A 1 5.52 -11.67 7.70
C ILE A 1 6.41 -12.91 7.64
N GLN A 2 5.92 -14.07 7.19
CA GLN A 2 6.72 -15.31 7.13
C GLN A 2 7.99 -15.16 6.30
N MET A 3 7.94 -14.55 5.12
CA MET A 3 9.11 -14.29 4.28
C MET A 3 10.15 -13.43 4.98
N LEU A 4 9.72 -12.38 5.68
CA LEU A 4 10.62 -11.52 6.44
C LEU A 4 11.30 -12.28 7.60
N LYS A 5 10.56 -13.19 8.27
CA LYS A 5 11.15 -14.08 9.29
C LYS A 5 12.15 -15.06 8.69
N LEU A 6 11.83 -15.72 7.59
CA LEU A 6 12.73 -16.65 6.90
C LEU A 6 14.01 -15.95 6.44
N GLY A 7 13.90 -14.70 5.98
CA GLY A 7 15.03 -13.83 5.65
C GLY A 7 15.81 -13.31 6.86
N ARG A 8 15.40 -13.63 8.08
CA ARG A 8 15.97 -13.09 9.33
C ARG A 8 15.96 -11.57 9.42
N LEU A 9 14.99 -10.94 8.75
CA LEU A 9 14.85 -9.49 8.69
C LEU A 9 14.04 -8.93 9.85
N ILE A 10 13.22 -9.79 10.48
CA ILE A 10 12.38 -9.43 11.62
C ILE A 10 12.35 -10.53 12.69
N GLU A 11 12.14 -10.10 13.93
CA GLU A 11 11.75 -10.94 15.07
C GLU A 11 10.44 -10.45 15.66
N ILE A 12 9.72 -11.37 16.33
CA ILE A 12 8.53 -11.00 17.13
C ILE A 12 8.90 -11.13 18.62
N LYS A 13 8.88 -9.99 19.31
CA LYS A 13 9.15 -9.91 20.77
C LYS A 13 7.98 -9.16 21.43
N ASN A 14 7.37 -9.79 22.44
CA ASN A 14 6.25 -9.19 23.19
C ASN A 14 5.13 -8.67 22.24
N ASN A 15 4.72 -9.46 21.27
CA ASN A 15 3.74 -9.14 20.23
C ASN A 15 4.09 -7.92 19.34
N LYS A 16 5.34 -7.46 19.37
CA LYS A 16 5.85 -6.42 18.48
C LYS A 16 6.77 -7.01 17.44
N ILE A 17 6.64 -6.53 16.21
CA ILE A 17 7.54 -6.89 15.11
C ILE A 17 8.72 -5.92 15.15
N ILE A 18 9.93 -6.48 15.23
CA ILE A 18 11.18 -5.73 15.39
C ILE A 18 12.07 -6.02 14.19
N TRP A 19 12.63 -4.99 13.60
CA TRP A 19 13.61 -5.11 12.54
C TRP A 19 14.94 -5.67 13.09
N THR A 20 15.44 -6.71 12.43
CA THR A 20 16.73 -7.38 12.75
C THR A 20 17.65 -7.50 11.53
N GLY A 21 17.24 -6.92 10.40
CA GLY A 21 17.95 -7.03 9.12
C GLY A 21 19.20 -6.14 9.00
N GLY A 22 19.56 -5.37 10.06
CA GLY A 22 20.72 -4.48 10.01
C GLY A 22 20.60 -3.45 8.88
N ASP A 23 21.65 -3.32 8.06
CA ASP A 23 21.76 -2.42 6.92
C ASP A 23 21.16 -2.96 5.62
N THR A 24 20.41 -4.06 5.69
CA THR A 24 19.74 -4.66 4.53
C THR A 24 18.71 -3.72 3.92
N VAL A 25 18.63 -3.68 2.58
CA VAL A 25 17.59 -3.00 1.82
C VAL A 25 16.55 -4.03 1.36
N VAL A 26 15.30 -3.81 1.75
CA VAL A 26 14.14 -4.61 1.31
C VAL A 26 13.29 -3.76 0.38
N VAL A 27 12.85 -4.33 -0.74
CA VAL A 27 11.86 -3.73 -1.62
C VAL A 27 10.62 -4.61 -1.65
N GLN A 28 9.51 -4.07 -1.17
CA GLN A 28 8.17 -4.66 -1.32
C GLN A 28 7.53 -4.02 -2.56
N VAL A 29 7.16 -4.87 -3.53
CA VAL A 29 6.83 -4.42 -4.89
C VAL A 29 5.35 -4.12 -5.14
N GLY A 30 4.60 -3.70 -4.14
CA GLY A 30 3.18 -3.31 -4.27
C GLY A 30 2.18 -4.44 -3.96
N ASP A 31 0.89 -4.14 -4.10
CA ASP A 31 -0.23 -5.04 -3.77
C ASP A 31 -0.17 -5.54 -2.32
N GLN A 32 -0.10 -4.61 -1.39
CA GLN A 32 -0.09 -4.89 0.04
C GLN A 32 -1.49 -5.17 0.61
N ILE A 33 -2.52 -4.74 -0.11
CA ILE A 33 -3.93 -4.81 0.25
C ILE A 33 -4.74 -5.62 -0.77
N ASP A 34 -6.02 -5.82 -0.50
CA ASP A 34 -6.96 -6.47 -1.42
C ASP A 34 -6.68 -7.97 -1.63
N ARG A 35 -6.89 -8.75 -0.61
CA ARG A 35 -6.65 -10.19 -0.60
C ARG A 35 -7.70 -11.05 -1.32
N CYS A 36 -8.86 -10.47 -1.67
CA CYS A 36 -9.93 -11.21 -2.30
C CYS A 36 -9.73 -11.37 -3.82
N ARG A 37 -10.27 -12.48 -4.33
CA ARG A 37 -10.49 -12.68 -5.77
C ARG A 37 -11.92 -13.19 -5.98
N PRO A 38 -12.76 -12.49 -6.79
CA PRO A 38 -14.13 -12.93 -7.07
C PRO A 38 -14.17 -14.37 -7.60
N ILE A 39 -15.16 -15.15 -7.19
CA ILE A 39 -15.32 -16.57 -7.58
C ILE A 39 -16.69 -16.76 -8.24
N GLY A 40 -16.71 -17.01 -9.55
CA GLY A 40 -17.95 -17.17 -10.32
C GLY A 40 -18.80 -15.90 -10.23
N ASN A 41 -20.00 -16.02 -9.67
CA ASN A 41 -20.93 -14.89 -9.47
C ASN A 41 -20.84 -14.26 -8.07
N LEU A 42 -19.91 -14.72 -7.22
CA LEU A 42 -19.74 -14.18 -5.89
C LEU A 42 -18.75 -13.02 -5.93
N THR A 43 -19.18 -11.86 -5.44
CA THR A 43 -18.34 -10.68 -5.24
C THR A 43 -17.52 -10.81 -3.96
N CYS A 44 -16.50 -9.99 -3.80
CA CYS A 44 -15.64 -9.98 -2.62
C CYS A 44 -16.33 -9.48 -1.33
N GLU A 45 -17.48 -8.84 -1.45
CA GLU A 45 -18.33 -8.48 -0.30
C GLU A 45 -18.96 -9.69 0.38
N ASN A 46 -19.04 -10.82 -0.33
CA ASN A 46 -19.57 -12.05 0.22
C ASN A 46 -18.52 -12.77 1.07
N GLU A 47 -18.82 -13.01 2.34
CA GLU A 47 -17.94 -13.68 3.32
C GLU A 47 -17.37 -15.03 2.83
N LYS A 48 -18.10 -15.73 1.93
CA LYS A 48 -17.69 -17.02 1.40
C LYS A 48 -16.64 -16.92 0.30
N THR A 49 -16.37 -15.73 -0.22
CA THR A 49 -15.43 -15.55 -1.35
C THR A 49 -13.97 -15.62 -0.91
N THR A 50 -13.67 -15.15 0.30
CA THR A 50 -12.31 -15.14 0.81
C THR A 50 -12.17 -16.12 1.97
N TYR A 51 -11.43 -17.21 1.73
CA TYR A 51 -11.11 -18.19 2.78
C TYR A 51 -10.10 -17.58 3.77
N ASN A 52 -10.34 -17.79 5.08
CA ASN A 52 -9.51 -17.19 6.15
C ASN A 52 -9.35 -15.68 5.99
N ASP A 53 -10.45 -14.98 5.75
CA ASP A 53 -10.45 -13.52 5.69
C ASP A 53 -10.02 -12.91 7.02
N GLU A 54 -9.41 -11.73 6.96
CA GLU A 54 -8.97 -10.96 8.13
C GLU A 54 -8.95 -9.46 7.82
N ALA A 55 -9.29 -8.65 8.80
CA ALA A 55 -9.18 -7.19 8.78
C ALA A 55 -7.71 -6.79 8.98
N SER A 56 -6.91 -6.78 7.92
CA SER A 56 -5.46 -6.63 8.03
C SER A 56 -4.81 -5.63 7.06
N ASP A 57 -5.57 -5.07 6.11
CA ASP A 57 -5.02 -4.20 5.08
C ASP A 57 -4.29 -2.99 5.69
N ILE A 58 -4.94 -2.28 6.59
CA ILE A 58 -4.37 -1.10 7.23
C ILE A 58 -3.17 -1.45 8.12
N ASN A 59 -3.26 -2.58 8.83
CA ASN A 59 -2.15 -3.06 9.65
C ASN A 59 -0.93 -3.43 8.81
N ILE A 60 -1.11 -3.99 7.61
CA ILE A 60 -0.02 -4.31 6.69
C ILE A 60 0.64 -3.02 6.17
N LEU A 61 -0.15 -2.03 5.75
CA LEU A 61 0.38 -0.74 5.31
C LEU A 61 1.22 -0.07 6.40
N LYS A 62 0.71 -0.03 7.64
CA LYS A 62 1.42 0.54 8.79
C LYS A 62 2.66 -0.26 9.15
N LEU A 63 2.59 -1.59 9.12
CA LEU A 63 3.73 -2.47 9.42
C LEU A 63 4.94 -2.19 8.55
N PHE A 64 4.77 -2.12 7.22
CA PHE A 64 5.89 -1.85 6.32
C PHE A 64 6.48 -0.45 6.51
N THR A 65 5.65 0.53 6.85
CA THR A 65 6.11 1.89 7.20
C THR A 65 6.90 1.88 8.51
N ASP A 66 6.42 1.18 9.53
CA ASP A 66 7.11 1.05 10.81
C ASP A 66 8.45 0.30 10.67
N LEU A 67 8.49 -0.73 9.84
CA LEU A 67 9.73 -1.45 9.55
C LEU A 67 10.76 -0.57 8.84
N ASP A 68 10.34 0.30 7.91
CA ASP A 68 11.24 1.27 7.28
C ASP A 68 11.82 2.26 8.31
N ILE A 69 10.97 2.77 9.21
CA ILE A 69 11.41 3.65 10.30
C ILE A 69 12.45 2.95 11.20
N GLN A 70 12.23 1.67 11.51
CA GLN A 70 13.18 0.89 12.32
C GLN A 70 14.47 0.60 11.56
N ALA A 71 14.40 0.18 10.29
CA ALA A 71 15.54 -0.15 9.45
C ALA A 71 16.47 1.06 9.27
N ARG A 72 15.92 2.25 9.00
CA ARG A 72 16.69 3.50 8.85
C ARG A 72 17.54 3.85 10.06
N LYS A 73 17.13 3.47 11.27
CA LYS A 73 17.91 3.72 12.50
C LYS A 73 19.23 2.95 12.56
N VAL A 74 19.36 1.88 11.77
CA VAL A 74 20.52 0.99 11.72
C VAL A 74 21.15 0.90 10.34
N GLY A 75 20.82 1.85 9.43
CA GLY A 75 21.40 1.94 8.09
C GLY A 75 20.72 1.12 7.02
N GLY A 76 19.63 0.40 7.36
CA GLY A 76 18.80 -0.37 6.44
C GLY A 76 17.67 0.46 5.84
N LEU A 77 16.89 -0.16 4.94
CA LEU A 77 15.70 0.44 4.31
C LEU A 77 14.63 -0.62 4.07
N VAL A 78 13.37 -0.25 4.22
CA VAL A 78 12.22 -1.05 3.77
C VAL A 78 11.36 -0.19 2.85
N ILE A 79 11.63 -0.27 1.56
CA ILE A 79 10.97 0.51 0.53
C ILE A 79 9.72 -0.24 0.08
N SER A 80 8.56 0.39 0.15
CA SER A 80 7.31 -0.16 -0.37
C SER A 80 6.87 0.58 -1.62
N LEU A 81 6.49 -0.18 -2.65
CA LEU A 81 5.96 0.37 -3.89
C LEU A 81 4.42 0.35 -3.89
N LEU A 82 3.86 1.15 -4.76
CA LEU A 82 2.44 1.10 -5.11
C LEU A 82 2.21 0.00 -6.14
N GLY A 83 1.21 -0.83 -5.90
CA GLY A 83 0.65 -1.73 -6.90
C GLY A 83 -0.67 -1.18 -7.46
N ASN A 84 -1.29 -1.93 -8.37
CA ASN A 84 -2.58 -1.54 -8.90
C ASN A 84 -3.69 -1.56 -7.83
N HIS A 85 -3.60 -2.44 -6.82
CA HIS A 85 -4.60 -2.51 -5.76
C HIS A 85 -4.61 -1.27 -4.87
N GLU A 86 -3.46 -0.70 -4.51
CA GLU A 86 -3.40 0.58 -3.82
C GLU A 86 -4.03 1.71 -4.66
N LEU A 87 -3.72 1.76 -5.96
CA LEU A 87 -4.29 2.78 -6.87
C LEU A 87 -5.79 2.56 -7.11
N MET A 88 -6.26 1.31 -7.23
CA MET A 88 -7.68 0.98 -7.34
C MET A 88 -8.48 1.50 -6.15
N ASN A 89 -7.98 1.28 -4.92
CA ASN A 89 -8.60 1.83 -3.72
C ASN A 89 -8.66 3.37 -3.78
N SER A 90 -7.57 4.03 -4.21
CA SER A 90 -7.53 5.50 -4.36
C SER A 90 -8.49 6.02 -5.45
N LEU A 91 -8.85 5.19 -6.42
CA LEU A 91 -9.85 5.47 -7.45
C LEU A 91 -11.28 5.05 -7.04
N GLY A 92 -11.47 4.53 -5.83
CA GLY A 92 -12.76 4.04 -5.34
C GLY A 92 -13.20 2.71 -5.94
N GLN A 93 -12.28 1.94 -6.54
CA GLN A 93 -12.53 0.63 -7.14
C GLN A 93 -12.21 -0.47 -6.11
N LEU A 94 -13.21 -0.90 -5.34
CA LEU A 94 -13.05 -1.80 -4.20
C LEU A 94 -13.42 -3.26 -4.49
N SER A 95 -13.51 -3.66 -5.76
CA SER A 95 -14.00 -5.00 -6.17
C SER A 95 -13.13 -6.18 -5.70
N TYR A 96 -11.92 -5.92 -5.22
CA TYR A 96 -10.99 -6.92 -4.68
C TYR A 96 -10.79 -6.82 -3.17
N VAL A 97 -11.46 -5.87 -2.53
CA VAL A 97 -11.44 -5.76 -1.07
C VAL A 97 -12.32 -6.87 -0.49
N SER A 98 -11.78 -7.63 0.45
CA SER A 98 -12.52 -8.69 1.11
C SER A 98 -13.59 -8.13 2.06
N HIS A 99 -14.53 -8.98 2.48
CA HIS A 99 -15.59 -8.60 3.42
C HIS A 99 -15.01 -7.95 4.68
N LEU A 100 -14.04 -8.60 5.34
CA LEU A 100 -13.41 -8.03 6.54
C LEU A 100 -12.52 -6.83 6.23
N GLY A 101 -11.96 -6.73 5.02
CA GLY A 101 -11.24 -5.53 4.58
C GLY A 101 -12.16 -4.31 4.45
N ILE A 102 -13.42 -4.49 4.05
CA ILE A 102 -14.43 -3.43 4.11
C ILE A 102 -14.79 -3.12 5.57
N ASP A 103 -14.98 -4.14 6.41
CA ASP A 103 -15.36 -3.97 7.82
C ASP A 103 -14.30 -3.25 8.67
N GLU A 104 -13.03 -3.19 8.23
CA GLU A 104 -12.00 -2.34 8.88
C GLU A 104 -12.45 -0.87 9.00
N PHE A 105 -13.37 -0.42 8.13
CA PHE A 105 -13.85 0.97 8.08
C PHE A 105 -15.20 1.18 8.76
N LYS A 106 -15.73 0.19 9.49
CA LYS A 106 -17.03 0.28 10.17
C LYS A 106 -17.08 1.41 11.21
N GLU A 107 -15.98 1.63 11.93
CA GLU A 107 -15.87 2.68 12.94
C GLU A 107 -14.96 3.84 12.46
N TYR A 108 -14.72 3.92 11.15
CA TYR A 108 -13.87 4.97 10.59
C TYR A 108 -14.50 6.35 10.80
N LYS A 109 -13.68 7.29 11.22
CA LYS A 109 -14.03 8.71 11.35
C LYS A 109 -12.99 9.55 10.63
N ASP A 110 -13.47 10.51 9.85
CA ASP A 110 -12.59 11.49 9.25
C ASP A 110 -12.00 12.41 10.33
N SER A 111 -10.69 12.54 10.36
CA SER A 111 -10.00 13.40 11.34
C SER A 111 -10.28 14.88 11.15
N GLU A 112 -10.59 15.31 9.92
CA GLU A 112 -10.89 16.71 9.58
C GLU A 112 -12.38 17.03 9.81
N ASN A 113 -13.27 16.01 9.76
CA ASN A 113 -14.70 16.14 10.02
C ASN A 113 -15.24 14.94 10.83
N PRO A 114 -14.90 14.86 12.14
CA PRO A 114 -15.20 13.68 12.97
C PRO A 114 -16.68 13.43 13.23
N ASP A 115 -17.54 14.41 12.98
CA ASP A 115 -19.00 14.30 13.14
C ASP A 115 -19.71 13.76 11.88
N TYR A 116 -18.95 13.64 10.77
CA TYR A 116 -19.51 13.07 9.55
C TYR A 116 -19.70 11.56 9.70
N ILE A 117 -20.91 11.09 9.39
CA ILE A 117 -21.30 9.69 9.45
C ILE A 117 -21.39 9.15 8.02
N PHE A 118 -20.59 8.16 7.72
CA PHE A 118 -20.62 7.48 6.42
C PHE A 118 -21.83 6.54 6.34
N GLU A 119 -22.43 6.44 5.18
CA GLU A 119 -23.60 5.57 4.92
C GLU A 119 -23.27 4.07 5.11
N SER A 120 -22.01 3.69 4.84
CA SER A 120 -21.53 2.32 4.97
C SER A 120 -20.02 2.28 5.16
N PRO A 121 -19.46 1.15 5.64
CA PRO A 121 -18.01 0.93 5.66
C PRO A 121 -17.37 1.00 4.28
N TYR A 122 -18.10 0.62 3.23
CA TYR A 122 -17.67 0.73 1.84
C TYR A 122 -17.41 2.19 1.45
N GLU A 123 -18.39 3.09 1.70
CA GLU A 123 -18.23 4.53 1.41
C GLU A 123 -17.14 5.17 2.30
N ALA A 124 -17.02 4.72 3.55
CA ALA A 124 -15.96 5.17 4.45
C ALA A 124 -14.57 4.81 3.90
N ARG A 125 -14.36 3.56 3.46
CA ARG A 125 -13.09 3.11 2.85
C ARG A 125 -12.78 3.88 1.57
N LYS A 126 -13.78 4.00 0.67
CA LYS A 126 -13.65 4.73 -0.58
C LYS A 126 -13.23 6.19 -0.35
N TYR A 127 -13.86 6.86 0.61
CA TYR A 127 -13.50 8.21 1.01
C TYR A 127 -12.07 8.26 1.57
N ALA A 128 -11.78 7.42 2.54
CA ALA A 128 -10.49 7.43 3.24
C ALA A 128 -9.29 7.21 2.32
N PHE A 129 -9.43 6.37 1.27
CA PHE A 129 -8.38 6.12 0.30
C PHE A 129 -8.31 7.12 -0.85
N SER A 130 -9.36 7.93 -1.08
CA SER A 130 -9.36 8.88 -2.19
C SER A 130 -8.25 9.94 -2.04
N PRO A 131 -7.75 10.49 -3.16
CA PRO A 131 -6.71 11.52 -3.14
C PRO A 131 -7.07 12.69 -2.22
N GLY A 132 -6.10 13.16 -1.46
CA GLY A 132 -6.30 14.25 -0.49
C GLY A 132 -6.81 13.80 0.89
N ASN A 133 -7.30 12.56 1.04
CA ASN A 133 -7.78 12.03 2.31
C ASN A 133 -6.73 11.15 3.02
N GLU A 134 -7.05 10.61 4.19
CA GLU A 134 -6.11 10.00 5.12
C GLU A 134 -5.18 8.96 4.46
N TYR A 135 -5.76 7.90 3.85
CA TYR A 135 -4.95 6.83 3.26
C TYR A 135 -4.42 7.17 1.87
N GLY A 136 -5.07 8.07 1.12
CA GLY A 136 -4.48 8.67 -0.08
C GLY A 136 -3.19 9.41 0.25
N LYS A 137 -3.23 10.33 1.22
CA LYS A 137 -2.05 11.05 1.74
C LYS A 137 -1.01 10.09 2.31
N PHE A 138 -1.44 9.07 3.08
CA PHE A 138 -0.55 8.06 3.63
C PHE A 138 0.24 7.34 2.52
N LEU A 139 -0.44 6.85 1.48
CA LEU A 139 0.20 6.19 0.34
C LEU A 139 1.16 7.14 -0.38
N GLY A 140 0.73 8.37 -0.67
CA GLY A 140 1.56 9.38 -1.32
C GLY A 140 2.82 9.77 -0.54
N CYS A 141 2.78 9.70 0.79
CA CYS A 141 3.92 10.03 1.65
C CYS A 141 4.86 8.85 1.93
N THR A 142 4.37 7.60 1.82
CA THR A 142 5.10 6.42 2.29
C THR A 142 5.43 5.41 1.21
N ARG A 143 4.87 5.54 0.02
CA ARG A 143 5.05 4.61 -1.10
C ARG A 143 5.67 5.30 -2.31
N LEU A 144 6.43 4.54 -3.09
CA LEU A 144 6.96 4.95 -4.39
C LEU A 144 6.29 4.17 -5.51
N SER A 145 6.24 4.71 -6.71
CA SER A 145 5.79 3.96 -7.89
C SER A 145 6.91 3.11 -8.47
N ALA A 146 8.14 3.57 -8.32
CA ALA A 146 9.34 2.88 -8.79
C ALA A 146 10.56 3.31 -8.00
N VAL A 147 11.57 2.44 -7.94
CA VAL A 147 12.88 2.75 -7.34
C VAL A 147 14.00 2.05 -8.09
N ILE A 148 15.15 2.70 -8.19
CA ILE A 148 16.37 2.11 -8.72
C ILE A 148 17.38 1.94 -7.58
N ILE A 149 17.83 0.70 -7.38
CA ILE A 149 18.86 0.38 -6.39
C ILE A 149 20.02 -0.33 -7.09
N GLY A 150 21.19 0.29 -7.04
CA GLY A 150 22.31 -0.18 -7.87
C GLY A 150 21.97 -0.13 -9.35
N SER A 151 21.99 -1.25 -10.05
CA SER A 151 21.60 -1.38 -11.47
C SER A 151 20.19 -1.95 -11.67
N ASN A 152 19.44 -2.18 -10.59
CA ASN A 152 18.13 -2.84 -10.66
C ASN A 152 17.01 -1.80 -10.55
N LEU A 153 16.06 -1.85 -11.47
CA LEU A 153 14.79 -1.12 -11.41
C LEU A 153 13.73 -2.02 -10.78
N PHE A 154 13.08 -1.52 -9.74
CA PHE A 154 11.94 -2.16 -9.10
C PHE A 154 10.67 -1.37 -9.41
N VAL A 155 9.66 -2.07 -9.86
CA VAL A 155 8.33 -1.56 -10.19
C VAL A 155 7.32 -2.70 -10.01
N HIS A 156 6.08 -2.41 -9.71
CA HIS A 156 5.05 -3.45 -9.47
C HIS A 156 4.82 -4.33 -10.71
N ALA A 157 4.53 -3.72 -11.85
CA ALA A 157 4.26 -4.44 -13.09
C ALA A 157 5.23 -4.05 -14.23
N GLY A 158 5.27 -2.77 -14.59
CA GLY A 158 6.10 -2.25 -15.67
C GLY A 158 5.70 -0.83 -16.03
N PHE A 159 6.41 -0.25 -16.97
CA PHE A 159 6.07 1.02 -17.60
C PHE A 159 5.54 0.79 -19.00
N VAL A 160 4.56 1.60 -19.38
CA VAL A 160 4.09 1.69 -20.76
C VAL A 160 4.75 2.87 -21.45
N ASP A 161 5.03 2.75 -22.73
CA ASP A 161 5.73 3.77 -23.53
C ASP A 161 5.03 5.14 -23.43
N SER A 162 3.70 5.15 -23.39
CA SER A 162 2.92 6.38 -23.27
C SER A 162 3.22 7.18 -22.00
N ILE A 163 3.54 6.52 -20.89
CA ILE A 163 3.94 7.20 -19.62
C ILE A 163 5.38 7.68 -19.74
N ILE A 164 6.26 6.90 -20.36
CA ILE A 164 7.66 7.28 -20.60
C ILE A 164 7.70 8.55 -21.46
N ASP A 165 6.92 8.59 -22.53
CA ASP A 165 6.84 9.74 -23.43
C ASP A 165 6.19 10.96 -22.76
N LEU A 166 5.05 10.76 -22.08
CA LEU A 166 4.31 11.83 -21.40
C LEU A 166 5.17 12.56 -20.36
N LEU A 167 5.95 11.81 -19.59
CA LEU A 167 6.81 12.36 -18.54
C LEU A 167 8.23 12.67 -19.01
N GLU A 168 8.51 12.49 -20.30
CA GLU A 168 9.83 12.71 -20.90
C GLU A 168 10.96 12.00 -20.12
N ILE A 169 10.78 10.70 -19.88
CA ILE A 169 11.77 9.88 -19.17
C ILE A 169 12.85 9.47 -20.19
N LYS A 170 14.02 10.11 -20.11
CA LYS A 170 15.13 9.92 -21.06
C LYS A 170 16.36 9.31 -20.38
N LYS A 171 16.45 9.37 -19.06
CA LYS A 171 17.59 8.88 -18.29
C LYS A 171 17.11 8.32 -16.95
N ARG A 172 17.99 7.61 -16.28
CA ARG A 172 17.74 6.94 -14.99
C ARG A 172 17.09 7.85 -13.94
N ASP A 173 17.60 9.06 -13.75
CA ASP A 173 17.12 9.95 -12.71
C ASP A 173 15.70 10.51 -13.00
N ASP A 174 15.25 10.42 -14.25
CA ASP A 174 13.92 10.87 -14.64
C ASP A 174 12.80 9.98 -14.07
N ILE A 175 13.12 8.80 -13.51
CA ILE A 175 12.18 7.92 -12.81
C ILE A 175 11.46 8.65 -11.65
N GLU A 176 12.13 9.61 -11.02
CA GLU A 176 11.54 10.44 -9.96
C GLU A 176 10.35 11.28 -10.44
N LYS A 177 10.23 11.54 -11.74
CA LYS A 177 9.06 12.25 -12.30
C LYS A 177 7.77 11.43 -12.09
N ILE A 178 7.85 10.09 -12.22
CA ILE A 178 6.72 9.19 -11.98
C ILE A 178 6.32 9.25 -10.49
N ASN A 179 7.30 9.07 -9.60
CA ASN A 179 7.06 9.12 -8.16
C ASN A 179 6.41 10.44 -7.75
N ARG A 180 6.91 11.56 -8.29
CA ARG A 180 6.39 12.90 -8.01
C ARG A 180 4.96 13.07 -8.53
N ALA A 181 4.67 12.66 -9.75
CA ALA A 181 3.35 12.81 -10.36
C ALA A 181 2.28 12.03 -9.57
N ILE A 182 2.56 10.75 -9.26
CA ILE A 182 1.63 9.92 -8.48
C ILE A 182 1.49 10.45 -7.04
N LYS A 183 2.60 10.85 -6.41
CA LYS A 183 2.55 11.45 -5.07
C LYS A 183 1.68 12.71 -5.06
N GLN A 184 1.85 13.62 -6.02
CA GLN A 184 1.04 14.84 -6.10
C GLN A 184 -0.44 14.51 -6.26
N TRP A 185 -0.77 13.57 -7.11
CA TRP A 185 -2.15 13.12 -7.28
C TRP A 185 -2.74 12.53 -5.99
N LEU A 186 -2.01 11.68 -5.27
CA LEU A 186 -2.46 11.09 -4.01
C LEU A 186 -2.63 12.11 -2.88
N LEU A 187 -1.87 13.20 -2.93
CA LEU A 187 -1.98 14.27 -1.93
C LEU A 187 -3.19 15.20 -2.15
N GLY A 188 -3.83 15.19 -3.34
CA GLY A 188 -5.00 16.00 -3.71
C GLY A 188 -4.60 17.26 -4.46
#